data_e52df8992e2c9cf8cf2719cc1508e210
#
_entry.id   e52df8992e2c9cf8cf2719cc1508e210
#
_cell.length_a   1.000
_cell.length_b   1.000
_cell.length_c   1.000
_cell.angle_alpha   90.00
_cell.angle_beta   90.00
_cell.angle_gamma   90.00
#
_symmetry.space_group_name_H-M   'P 1'
#
loop_
_entity.id
_entity.type
_entity.pdbx_description
1 polymer ?
#
loop_
_entity_poly.entity_id
_entity_poly.type
_entity_poly.pdbx_seq_one_letter_code
_entity_poly.pdbx_strand_id
1 'polypeptide(L)'
;MTLKRPWKIIAFGFIGIVFLVVMFAGAYINNIGFHNLKLMYTLSTTEKLIVPMDKVGHYLAREDRSVELLKERMSSEGWSYVEQEGSNYFFEKGNEEAIVTIQQWNHKYVIYQVKDNFINIAD
;
A
#
# COMPACT_ATOMS: atom_id res chain seq x y z
N MET A 1 21.89 -49.96 -12.55
CA MET A 1 20.74 -49.73 -13.40
C MET A 1 19.65 -48.98 -12.70
N THR A 2 19.29 -49.33 -11.52
CA THR A 2 18.30 -48.61 -10.72
C THR A 2 18.81 -47.29 -10.19
N LEU A 3 20.11 -47.09 -10.18
CA LEU A 3 20.75 -45.88 -9.63
C LEU A 3 20.35 -44.59 -10.38
N LYS A 4 19.97 -44.70 -11.65
CA LYS A 4 19.56 -43.50 -12.43
C LYS A 4 18.13 -43.09 -12.15
N ARG A 5 17.28 -43.99 -11.67
CA ARG A 5 15.85 -43.66 -11.39
C ARG A 5 15.65 -42.68 -10.24
N PRO A 6 16.32 -42.84 -9.09
CA PRO A 6 16.19 -41.86 -8.01
C PRO A 6 16.61 -40.45 -8.43
N TRP A 7 17.64 -40.38 -9.28
CA TRP A 7 18.10 -39.12 -9.82
C TRP A 7 17.02 -38.40 -10.62
N LYS A 8 16.29 -39.14 -11.50
CA LYS A 8 15.20 -38.56 -12.30
C LYS A 8 14.05 -38.10 -11.41
N ILE A 9 13.71 -38.85 -10.40
CA ILE A 9 12.64 -38.48 -9.46
C ILE A 9 13.01 -37.20 -8.72
N ILE A 10 14.25 -37.07 -8.28
CA ILE A 10 14.75 -35.86 -7.61
C ILE A 10 14.69 -34.66 -8.55
N ALA A 11 15.11 -34.82 -9.82
CA ALA A 11 15.08 -33.78 -10.82
C ALA A 11 13.63 -33.32 -11.10
N PHE A 12 12.69 -34.23 -11.26
CA PHE A 12 11.28 -33.91 -11.47
C PHE A 12 10.68 -33.23 -10.23
N GLY A 13 11.02 -33.68 -9.05
CA GLY A 13 10.58 -33.05 -7.81
C GLY A 13 11.06 -31.61 -7.68
N PHE A 14 12.32 -31.37 -8.02
CA PHE A 14 12.91 -30.03 -8.00
C PHE A 14 12.21 -29.10 -8.99
N ILE A 15 11.98 -29.56 -10.23
CA ILE A 15 11.26 -28.78 -11.25
C ILE A 15 9.85 -28.44 -10.78
N GLY A 16 9.15 -29.40 -10.16
CA GLY A 16 7.81 -29.17 -9.60
C GLY A 16 7.78 -28.10 -8.52
N ILE A 17 8.77 -28.12 -7.62
CA ILE A 17 8.89 -27.11 -6.56
C ILE A 17 9.14 -25.73 -7.15
N VAL A 18 10.05 -25.60 -8.11
CA VAL A 18 10.35 -24.34 -8.79
C VAL A 18 9.09 -23.79 -9.48
N PHE A 19 8.35 -24.66 -10.15
CA PHE A 19 7.12 -24.29 -10.84
C PHE A 19 6.06 -23.74 -9.85
N LEU A 20 5.90 -24.41 -8.71
CA LEU A 20 4.98 -23.94 -7.66
C LEU A 20 5.39 -22.58 -7.10
N VAL A 21 6.67 -22.36 -6.85
CA VAL A 21 7.17 -21.09 -6.36
C VAL A 21 6.87 -19.96 -7.37
N VAL A 22 7.09 -20.20 -8.65
CA VAL A 22 6.79 -19.23 -9.71
C VAL A 22 5.29 -18.95 -9.78
N MET A 23 4.45 -19.97 -9.66
CA MET A 23 3.00 -19.79 -9.67
C MET A 23 2.52 -18.94 -8.48
N PHE A 24 3.02 -19.23 -7.28
CA PHE A 24 2.66 -18.46 -6.09
C PHE A 24 3.15 -17.01 -6.18
N ALA A 25 4.35 -16.78 -6.69
CA ALA A 25 4.88 -15.43 -6.90
C ALA A 25 4.01 -14.67 -7.90
N GLY A 26 3.62 -15.30 -9.01
CA GLY A 26 2.74 -14.69 -9.99
C GLY A 26 1.38 -14.34 -9.44
N ALA A 27 0.78 -15.24 -8.65
CA ALA A 27 -0.50 -15.00 -8.01
C ALA A 27 -0.41 -13.85 -6.99
N TYR A 28 0.67 -13.78 -6.23
CA TYR A 28 0.91 -12.70 -5.27
C TYR A 28 1.00 -11.35 -5.97
N ILE A 29 1.78 -11.27 -7.06
CA ILE A 29 1.93 -10.03 -7.84
C ILE A 29 0.58 -9.61 -8.44
N ASN A 30 -0.19 -10.55 -9.00
CA ASN A 30 -1.51 -10.27 -9.54
C ASN A 30 -2.47 -9.75 -8.47
N ASN A 31 -2.41 -10.29 -7.28
CA ASN A 31 -3.31 -9.92 -6.18
C ASN A 31 -3.05 -8.51 -5.67
N ILE A 32 -1.79 -8.12 -5.53
CA ILE A 32 -1.39 -6.79 -5.07
C ILE A 32 -1.45 -5.77 -6.20
N GLY A 33 -1.09 -6.18 -7.42
CA GLY A 33 -0.92 -5.32 -8.57
C GLY A 33 0.52 -4.82 -8.69
N PHE A 34 1.03 -4.86 -9.92
CA PHE A 34 2.42 -4.47 -10.19
C PHE A 34 2.69 -3.01 -9.85
N HIS A 35 1.72 -2.12 -10.14
CA HIS A 35 1.85 -0.70 -9.82
C HIS A 35 1.98 -0.48 -8.31
N ASN A 36 1.19 -1.20 -7.51
CA ASN A 36 1.25 -1.09 -6.06
C ASN A 36 2.57 -1.59 -5.50
N LEU A 37 3.17 -2.62 -6.09
CA LEU A 37 4.51 -3.07 -5.73
C LEU A 37 5.56 -1.98 -5.97
N LYS A 38 5.45 -1.26 -7.08
CA LYS A 38 6.33 -0.11 -7.36
C LYS A 38 6.18 0.97 -6.30
N LEU A 39 4.95 1.27 -5.90
CA LEU A 39 4.69 2.27 -4.86
C LEU A 39 5.28 1.85 -3.52
N MET A 40 5.12 0.58 -3.15
CA MET A 40 5.74 0.03 -1.93
C MET A 40 7.26 0.16 -1.97
N TYR A 41 7.86 -0.15 -3.11
CA TYR A 41 9.30 0.01 -3.30
C TYR A 41 9.73 1.46 -3.16
N THR A 42 8.99 2.39 -3.76
CA THR A 42 9.26 3.81 -3.64
C THR A 42 9.22 4.29 -2.19
N LEU A 43 8.20 3.87 -1.44
CA LEU A 43 8.08 4.23 -0.02
C LEU A 43 9.22 3.66 0.83
N SER A 44 9.73 2.47 0.50
CA SER A 44 10.77 1.81 1.28
C SER A 44 12.18 2.30 0.93
N THR A 45 12.39 2.87 -0.25
CA THR A 45 13.73 3.23 -0.75
C THR A 45 13.95 4.73 -0.91
N THR A 46 12.90 5.55 -0.81
CA THR A 46 12.99 7.01 -0.96
C THR A 46 12.51 7.69 0.32
N GLU A 47 12.71 9.02 0.38
CA GLU A 47 12.23 9.84 1.49
C GLU A 47 10.75 10.22 1.37
N LYS A 48 10.07 9.79 0.32
CA LYS A 48 8.65 10.06 0.14
C LYS A 48 7.85 9.33 1.20
N LEU A 49 6.90 10.02 1.81
CA LEU A 49 6.07 9.51 2.89
C LEU A 49 4.67 9.13 2.41
N ILE A 50 4.13 9.84 1.43
CA ILE A 50 2.81 9.60 0.87
C ILE A 50 2.92 9.62 -0.65
N VAL A 51 2.48 8.56 -1.32
CA VAL A 51 2.52 8.47 -2.79
C VAL A 51 1.11 8.25 -3.34
N PRO A 52 0.77 8.85 -4.49
CA PRO A 52 -0.55 8.66 -5.09
C PRO A 52 -0.68 7.26 -5.68
N MET A 53 -1.87 6.68 -5.56
CA MET A 53 -2.22 5.40 -6.17
C MET A 53 -2.92 5.64 -7.51
N ASP A 54 -3.17 4.57 -8.28
CA ASP A 54 -3.88 4.65 -9.56
C ASP A 54 -5.28 5.19 -9.42
N LYS A 55 -5.96 4.82 -8.33
CA LYS A 55 -7.31 5.27 -8.08
C LYS A 55 -7.29 6.69 -7.53
N VAL A 56 -8.07 7.56 -8.15
CA VAL A 56 -8.18 8.97 -7.79
C VAL A 56 -8.60 9.11 -6.32
N GLY A 57 -7.89 9.97 -5.58
CA GLY A 57 -8.17 10.19 -4.15
C GLY A 57 -7.59 9.16 -3.20
N HIS A 58 -6.86 8.17 -3.72
CA HIS A 58 -6.21 7.14 -2.91
C HIS A 58 -4.71 7.37 -2.86
N TYR A 59 -4.14 7.24 -1.66
CA TYR A 59 -2.71 7.47 -1.42
C TYR A 59 -2.17 6.37 -0.53
N LEU A 60 -0.97 5.89 -0.84
CA LEU A 60 -0.30 4.85 -0.08
C LEU A 60 0.73 5.46 0.86
N ALA A 61 0.74 5.02 2.11
CA ALA A 61 1.70 5.44 3.11
C ALA A 61 2.06 4.26 4.02
N ARG A 62 3.14 4.41 4.80
CA ARG A 62 3.50 3.41 5.80
C ARG A 62 2.53 3.47 6.97
N GLU A 63 2.30 2.32 7.59
CA GLU A 63 1.42 2.21 8.75
C GLU A 63 1.95 3.00 9.94
N ASP A 64 3.27 2.96 10.18
CA ASP A 64 3.88 3.61 11.32
C ASP A 64 3.65 5.13 11.26
N ARG A 65 3.07 5.67 12.32
CA ARG A 65 2.73 7.08 12.44
C ARG A 65 1.78 7.60 11.35
N SER A 66 0.93 6.72 10.80
CA SER A 66 0.02 7.09 9.70
C SER A 66 -0.97 8.19 10.10
N VAL A 67 -1.46 8.18 11.33
CA VAL A 67 -2.39 9.20 11.83
C VAL A 67 -1.68 10.54 11.99
N GLU A 68 -0.52 10.54 12.64
CA GLU A 68 0.27 11.76 12.84
C GLU A 68 0.72 12.35 11.51
N LEU A 69 1.15 11.51 10.58
CA LEU A 69 1.56 11.94 9.25
C LEU A 69 0.42 12.61 8.50
N LEU A 70 -0.79 12.02 8.56
CA LEU A 70 -1.97 12.63 7.94
C LEU A 70 -2.27 14.00 8.54
N LYS A 71 -2.28 14.10 9.86
CA LYS A 71 -2.54 15.38 10.55
C LYS A 71 -1.50 16.43 10.21
N GLU A 72 -0.23 16.06 10.18
CA GLU A 72 0.85 16.98 9.80
C GLU A 72 0.71 17.45 8.36
N ARG A 73 0.40 16.54 7.44
CA ARG A 73 0.23 16.85 6.02
C ARG A 73 -0.96 17.78 5.80
N MET A 74 -2.10 17.48 6.43
CA MET A 74 -3.29 18.32 6.33
C MET A 74 -3.05 19.71 6.93
N SER A 75 -2.35 19.76 8.06
CA SER A 75 -1.98 21.03 8.69
C SER A 75 -1.10 21.88 7.79
N SER A 76 -0.14 21.25 7.09
CA SER A 76 0.75 21.97 6.16
C SER A 76 0.00 22.57 4.98
N GLU A 77 -1.15 21.99 4.62
CA GLU A 77 -2.03 22.50 3.55
C GLU A 77 -3.09 23.46 4.09
N GLY A 78 -3.02 23.84 5.36
CA GLY A 78 -3.93 24.79 5.97
C GLY A 78 -5.20 24.20 6.56
N TRP A 79 -5.28 22.89 6.68
CA TRP A 79 -6.44 22.21 7.26
C TRP A 79 -6.25 21.95 8.74
N SER A 80 -7.30 22.18 9.53
CA SER A 80 -7.30 21.92 10.97
C SER A 80 -8.05 20.64 11.28
N TYR A 81 -7.46 19.79 12.11
CA TYR A 81 -8.11 18.58 12.58
C TYR A 81 -9.29 18.91 13.49
N VAL A 82 -10.43 18.26 13.24
CA VAL A 82 -11.66 18.47 14.01
C VAL A 82 -11.94 17.28 14.91
N GLU A 83 -12.17 16.12 14.30
CA GLU A 83 -12.54 14.92 15.04
C GLU A 83 -12.26 13.66 14.22
N GLN A 84 -12.30 12.52 14.89
CA GLN A 84 -12.20 11.19 14.29
C GLN A 84 -13.46 10.40 14.61
N GLU A 85 -14.04 9.76 13.61
CA GLU A 85 -15.16 8.86 13.78
C GLU A 85 -14.87 7.55 13.03
N GLY A 86 -14.55 6.50 13.80
CA GLY A 86 -14.10 5.23 13.23
C GLY A 86 -12.79 5.44 12.46
N SER A 87 -12.77 5.10 11.18
CA SER A 87 -11.61 5.29 10.30
C SER A 87 -11.62 6.63 9.58
N ASN A 88 -12.62 7.48 9.83
CA ASN A 88 -12.79 8.76 9.16
C ASN A 88 -12.21 9.88 10.01
N TYR A 89 -11.38 10.72 9.38
CA TYR A 89 -10.75 11.87 10.02
C TYR A 89 -11.28 13.13 9.38
N PHE A 90 -11.82 14.03 10.19
CA PHE A 90 -12.49 15.24 9.74
C PHE A 90 -11.57 16.45 9.92
N PHE A 91 -11.48 17.28 8.88
CA PHE A 91 -10.67 18.46 8.86
C PHE A 91 -11.48 19.64 8.36
N GLU A 92 -11.11 20.85 8.80
CA GLU A 92 -11.74 22.10 8.36
C GLU A 92 -10.71 23.09 7.86
N LYS A 93 -11.09 23.86 6.85
CA LYS A 93 -10.33 24.99 6.33
C LYS A 93 -11.30 26.09 5.92
N GLY A 94 -11.44 27.13 6.76
CA GLY A 94 -12.47 28.12 6.56
C GLY A 94 -13.86 27.51 6.65
N ASN A 95 -14.64 27.65 5.58
CA ASN A 95 -15.97 27.06 5.47
C ASN A 95 -15.96 25.69 4.78
N GLU A 96 -14.79 25.21 4.41
CA GLU A 96 -14.66 23.91 3.73
C GLU A 96 -14.40 22.79 4.72
N GLU A 97 -14.87 21.62 4.39
CA GLU A 97 -14.71 20.40 5.19
C GLU A 97 -14.06 19.31 4.35
N ALA A 98 -13.13 18.59 4.93
CA ALA A 98 -12.48 17.44 4.28
C ALA A 98 -12.59 16.21 5.15
N ILE A 99 -12.80 15.08 4.51
CA ILE A 99 -12.86 13.77 5.18
C ILE A 99 -11.80 12.87 4.55
N VAL A 100 -10.91 12.32 5.38
CA VAL A 100 -9.91 11.36 4.94
C VAL A 100 -10.11 10.07 5.72
N THR A 101 -10.27 8.97 5.02
CA THR A 101 -10.40 7.65 5.62
C THR A 101 -9.04 6.96 5.58
N ILE A 102 -8.62 6.37 6.71
CA ILE A 102 -7.41 5.55 6.77
C ILE A 102 -7.84 4.10 6.77
N GLN A 103 -7.41 3.36 5.76
CA GLN A 103 -7.70 1.95 5.61
C GLN A 103 -6.43 1.13 5.69
N GLN A 104 -6.40 0.13 6.59
CA GLN A 104 -5.28 -0.79 6.67
C GLN A 104 -5.27 -1.66 5.42
N TRP A 105 -4.15 -1.64 4.68
CA TRP A 105 -4.01 -2.46 3.47
C TRP A 105 -3.26 -3.75 3.74
N ASN A 106 -2.14 -3.66 4.50
CA ASN A 106 -1.40 -4.81 4.96
C ASN A 106 -0.63 -4.44 6.24
N HIS A 107 0.29 -5.28 6.69
CA HIS A 107 1.01 -5.06 7.95
C HIS A 107 1.83 -3.77 8.02
N LYS A 108 2.24 -3.23 6.87
CA LYS A 108 3.19 -2.12 6.81
C LYS A 108 2.65 -0.87 6.16
N TYR A 109 1.51 -0.95 5.49
CA TYR A 109 0.99 0.13 4.66
C TYR A 109 -0.48 0.38 4.93
N VAL A 110 -0.85 1.64 4.82
CA VAL A 110 -2.24 2.10 4.87
C VAL A 110 -2.57 2.86 3.60
N ILE A 111 -3.86 2.93 3.28
CA ILE A 111 -4.39 3.73 2.19
C ILE A 111 -5.15 4.90 2.79
N TYR A 112 -4.75 6.13 2.41
CA TYR A 112 -5.54 7.32 2.69
C TYR A 112 -6.51 7.53 1.54
N GLN A 113 -7.79 7.59 1.83
CA GLN A 113 -8.81 7.89 0.84
C GLN A 113 -9.39 9.26 1.14
N VAL A 114 -9.12 10.23 0.26
CA VAL A 114 -9.66 11.58 0.36
C VAL A 114 -11.03 11.60 -0.32
N LYS A 115 -12.07 11.97 0.42
CA LYS A 115 -13.41 12.05 -0.13
C LYS A 115 -13.47 13.21 -1.14
N ASP A 116 -14.08 12.93 -2.31
CA ASP A 116 -14.26 13.87 -3.42
C ASP A 116 -12.96 14.36 -4.06
N ASN A 117 -11.82 13.86 -3.63
CA ASN A 117 -10.50 14.05 -4.24
C ASN A 117 -10.12 15.49 -4.58
N PHE A 118 -10.48 16.44 -3.75
CA PHE A 118 -10.14 17.85 -4.00
C PHE A 118 -8.87 18.30 -3.30
N ILE A 119 -8.20 17.41 -2.59
CA ILE A 119 -6.95 17.70 -1.88
C ILE A 119 -5.89 16.70 -2.34
N ASN A 120 -4.70 17.21 -2.68
CA ASN A 120 -3.55 16.37 -2.97
C ASN A 120 -2.64 16.32 -1.75
N ILE A 121 -2.53 15.15 -1.11
CA ILE A 121 -1.70 14.96 0.08
C ILE A 121 -0.40 14.22 -0.24
N ALA A 122 -0.12 13.91 -1.49
CA ALA A 122 1.12 13.24 -1.90
C ALA A 122 2.32 14.17 -1.79
N ASP A 123 3.47 13.55 -1.57
CA ASP A 123 4.75 14.24 -1.61
C ASP A 123 5.11 14.70 -3.02
#